data_40cc12ecff084592aca2d5af9f59fe48
#
_entry.id   40cc12ecff084592aca2d5af9f59fe48
#
_cell.length_a   1.000
_cell.length_b   1.000
_cell.length_c   1.000
_cell.angle_alpha   90.00
_cell.angle_beta   90.00
_cell.angle_gamma   90.00
#
_symmetry.space_group_name_H-M   'P 1'
#
loop_
_entity.id
_entity.type
_entity.pdbx_description
1 polymer ?
#
loop_
_entity_poly.entity_id
_entity_poly.type
_entity_poly.pdbx_seq_one_letter_code
_entity_poly.pdbx_strand_id
1 'polypeptide(L)'
;MSQFKSQFMNIMLERGFYNQCTNEDGFDTYLYQCETSGKPAVGYLGSDPTGDSLHVGHIVPLMMMRWFQKCGHKPLTLVGGATARIGDPSGKDKLRPFLDEETLAHNVAGLKKSFSKFLKFGTGATDAEMVDNWDWFKDINYLSFLRDIGTYYTVNRMLTDRKSVV
;
A
#
# COMPACT_ATOMS: atom_id res chain seq x y z
N MET A 1 19.01 23.70 -3.03
CA MET A 1 17.68 24.30 -3.26
C MET A 1 16.67 23.19 -3.30
N SER A 2 15.54 23.33 -2.60
CA SER A 2 14.46 22.33 -2.65
C SER A 2 13.85 22.32 -4.05
N GLN A 3 13.73 21.15 -4.67
CA GLN A 3 13.15 20.98 -6.00
C GLN A 3 11.61 20.97 -5.93
N PHE A 4 11.07 20.50 -4.81
CA PHE A 4 9.64 20.37 -4.56
C PHE A 4 9.14 21.35 -3.50
N LYS A 5 7.83 21.61 -3.46
CA LYS A 5 7.17 22.44 -2.45
C LYS A 5 6.98 21.67 -1.14
N SER A 6 6.60 20.39 -1.22
CA SER A 6 6.36 19.54 -0.07
C SER A 6 7.64 19.03 0.57
N GLN A 7 7.62 18.92 1.89
CA GLN A 7 8.74 18.36 2.65
C GLN A 7 8.98 16.90 2.30
N PHE A 8 7.90 16.12 2.15
CA PHE A 8 8.01 14.70 1.85
C PHE A 8 8.73 14.44 0.53
N MET A 9 8.34 15.13 -0.58
CA MET A 9 8.96 14.91 -1.88
C MET A 9 10.45 15.32 -1.89
N ASN A 10 10.80 16.40 -1.21
CA ASN A 10 12.21 16.80 -1.07
C ASN A 10 13.03 15.74 -0.33
N ILE A 11 12.49 15.13 0.75
CA ILE A 11 13.15 14.06 1.50
C ILE A 11 13.29 12.80 0.62
N MET A 12 12.28 12.45 -0.17
CA MET A 12 12.36 11.31 -1.08
C MET A 12 13.48 11.49 -2.12
N LEU A 13 13.61 12.68 -2.67
CA LEU A 13 14.67 13.02 -3.61
C LEU A 13 16.05 12.98 -2.95
N GLU A 14 16.22 13.71 -1.83
CA GLU A 14 17.49 13.81 -1.09
C GLU A 14 18.03 12.45 -0.67
N ARG A 15 17.14 11.54 -0.25
CA ARG A 15 17.52 10.21 0.23
C ARG A 15 17.58 9.15 -0.85
N GLY A 16 17.34 9.49 -2.10
CA GLY A 16 17.40 8.56 -3.22
C GLY A 16 16.24 7.55 -3.25
N PHE A 17 15.12 7.83 -2.58
CA PHE A 17 13.90 7.02 -2.68
C PHE A 17 13.05 7.38 -3.91
N TYR A 18 13.22 8.59 -4.45
CA TYR A 18 12.47 9.04 -5.60
C TYR A 18 13.00 8.39 -6.88
N ASN A 19 12.12 7.73 -7.63
CA ASN A 19 12.41 7.19 -8.94
C ASN A 19 11.46 7.78 -9.99
N GLN A 20 10.17 7.63 -9.79
CA GLN A 20 9.13 8.15 -10.67
C GLN A 20 7.84 8.42 -9.92
N CYS A 21 7.02 9.33 -10.44
CA CYS A 21 5.70 9.64 -9.93
C CYS A 21 4.73 9.81 -11.10
N THR A 22 3.52 9.26 -11.01
CA THR A 22 2.52 9.30 -12.08
C THR A 22 2.07 10.73 -12.39
N ASN A 23 1.96 11.58 -11.36
CA ASN A 23 1.61 13.00 -11.46
C ASN A 23 2.41 13.78 -10.43
N GLU A 24 3.64 14.11 -10.78
CA GLU A 24 4.61 14.73 -9.87
C GLU A 24 4.13 16.09 -9.33
N ASP A 25 3.77 17.01 -10.22
CA ASP A 25 3.33 18.34 -9.84
C ASP A 25 2.04 18.35 -9.02
N GLY A 26 1.08 17.49 -9.40
CA GLY A 26 -0.19 17.35 -8.69
C GLY A 26 0.01 16.73 -7.30
N PHE A 27 0.88 15.73 -7.19
CA PHE A 27 1.17 15.07 -5.93
C PHE A 27 1.94 15.99 -4.97
N ASP A 28 2.98 16.68 -5.47
CA ASP A 28 3.73 17.65 -4.68
C ASP A 28 2.85 18.79 -4.17
N THR A 29 2.01 19.35 -5.05
CA THR A 29 1.05 20.40 -4.67
C THR A 29 0.05 19.92 -3.62
N TYR A 30 -0.50 18.71 -3.77
CA TYR A 30 -1.43 18.13 -2.81
C TYR A 30 -0.78 17.94 -1.43
N LEU A 31 0.43 17.34 -1.39
CA LEU A 31 1.16 17.16 -0.15
C LEU A 31 1.49 18.50 0.53
N TYR A 32 1.95 19.48 -0.22
CA TYR A 32 2.21 20.82 0.30
C TYR A 32 0.97 21.48 0.91
N GLN A 33 -0.20 21.32 0.27
CA GLN A 33 -1.47 21.80 0.82
C GLN A 33 -1.84 21.07 2.13
N CYS A 34 -1.61 19.77 2.20
CA CYS A 34 -1.82 19.00 3.42
C CYS A 34 -0.89 19.45 4.55
N GLU A 35 0.40 19.61 4.27
CA GLU A 35 1.40 20.08 5.23
C GLU A 35 1.07 21.47 5.77
N THR A 36 0.63 22.40 4.92
CA THR A 36 0.32 23.79 5.30
C THR A 36 -1.04 23.94 6.01
N SER A 37 -2.02 23.10 5.66
CA SER A 37 -3.35 23.13 6.31
C SER A 37 -3.43 22.31 7.60
N GLY A 38 -2.41 21.51 7.91
CA GLY A 38 -2.42 20.58 9.04
C GLY A 38 -3.37 19.39 8.88
N LYS A 39 -3.92 19.16 7.67
CA LYS A 39 -4.74 17.98 7.36
C LYS A 39 -3.84 16.90 6.73
N PRO A 40 -3.65 15.74 7.37
CA PRO A 40 -2.76 14.72 6.84
C PRO A 40 -3.28 14.17 5.51
N ALA A 41 -2.39 14.03 4.54
CA ALA A 41 -2.64 13.14 3.40
C ALA A 41 -2.65 11.69 3.88
N VAL A 42 -3.42 10.84 3.21
CA VAL A 42 -3.46 9.40 3.48
C VAL A 42 -2.78 8.68 2.33
N GLY A 43 -1.81 7.83 2.64
CA GLY A 43 -1.12 7.00 1.66
C GLY A 43 -1.05 5.56 2.14
N TYR A 44 -1.06 4.59 1.22
CA TYR A 44 -1.01 3.18 1.61
C TYR A 44 0.16 2.42 0.99
N LEU A 45 0.56 1.37 1.69
CA LEU A 45 1.52 0.36 1.26
C LEU A 45 0.86 -1.01 1.38
N GLY A 46 0.72 -1.72 0.25
CA GLY A 46 0.19 -3.08 0.20
C GLY A 46 1.26 -4.14 0.49
N SER A 47 0.89 -5.17 1.23
CA SER A 47 1.73 -6.34 1.50
C SER A 47 0.90 -7.61 1.59
N ASP A 48 1.30 -8.66 0.88
CA ASP A 48 0.66 -9.96 0.97
C ASP A 48 1.14 -10.71 2.21
N PRO A 49 0.25 -11.33 2.99
CA PRO A 49 0.60 -12.09 4.19
C PRO A 49 1.08 -13.52 3.85
N THR A 50 2.07 -13.61 2.95
CA THR A 50 2.68 -14.88 2.51
C THR A 50 3.73 -15.44 3.48
N GLY A 51 4.05 -14.70 4.51
CA GLY A 51 4.95 -15.05 5.61
C GLY A 51 4.69 -14.17 6.83
N ASP A 52 5.21 -14.57 7.97
CA ASP A 52 5.03 -13.90 9.26
C ASP A 52 5.96 -12.69 9.47
N SER A 53 6.82 -12.40 8.52
CA SER A 53 7.84 -11.35 8.62
C SER A 53 8.12 -10.67 7.29
N LEU A 54 8.69 -9.48 7.37
CA LEU A 54 9.12 -8.70 6.22
C LEU A 54 10.57 -9.06 5.84
N HIS A 55 10.83 -9.24 4.57
CA HIS A 55 12.20 -9.35 4.06
C HIS A 55 12.78 -7.98 3.67
N VAL A 56 14.07 -7.93 3.36
CA VAL A 56 14.81 -6.68 3.06
C VAL A 56 14.16 -5.85 1.94
N GLY A 57 13.52 -6.48 0.94
CA GLY A 57 12.83 -5.77 -0.15
C GLY A 57 11.64 -4.92 0.31
N HIS A 58 11.04 -5.22 1.47
CA HIS A 58 9.96 -4.42 2.04
C HIS A 58 10.46 -3.19 2.82
N ILE A 59 11.76 -3.12 3.15
CA ILE A 59 12.30 -2.03 3.98
C ILE A 59 12.22 -0.69 3.23
N VAL A 60 12.53 -0.67 1.93
CA VAL A 60 12.52 0.57 1.15
C VAL A 60 11.15 1.25 1.18
N PRO A 61 10.05 0.62 0.70
CA PRO A 61 8.74 1.25 0.73
C PRO A 61 8.25 1.53 2.16
N LEU A 62 8.63 0.70 3.14
CA LEU A 62 8.29 0.93 4.54
C LEU A 62 9.01 2.16 5.12
N MET A 63 10.26 2.40 4.73
CA MET A 63 10.99 3.62 5.11
C MET A 63 10.38 4.87 4.43
N MET A 64 9.87 4.76 3.21
CA MET A 64 9.11 5.86 2.60
C MET A 64 7.85 6.17 3.42
N MET A 65 7.09 5.16 3.85
CA MET A 65 5.91 5.35 4.72
C MET A 65 6.29 5.93 6.10
N ARG A 66 7.44 5.56 6.64
CA ARG A 66 7.96 6.18 7.87
C ARG A 66 8.24 7.68 7.68
N TRP A 67 8.86 8.07 6.57
CA TRP A 67 9.08 9.49 6.26
C TRP A 67 7.76 10.21 5.99
N PHE A 68 6.81 9.56 5.29
CA PHE A 68 5.47 10.08 5.10
C PHE A 68 4.79 10.42 6.44
N GLN A 69 4.86 9.51 7.41
CA GLN A 69 4.36 9.75 8.76
C GLN A 69 5.09 10.89 9.47
N LYS A 70 6.41 10.96 9.36
CA LYS A 70 7.22 12.03 9.95
C LYS A 70 6.94 13.41 9.37
N CYS A 71 6.51 13.48 8.12
CA CYS A 71 6.07 14.71 7.47
C CYS A 71 4.61 15.10 7.82
N GLY A 72 3.99 14.42 8.79
CA GLY A 72 2.65 14.76 9.25
C GLY A 72 1.51 14.13 8.47
N HIS A 73 1.78 13.06 7.70
CA HIS A 73 0.78 12.33 6.92
C HIS A 73 0.39 11.01 7.59
N LYS A 74 -0.73 10.41 7.17
CA LYS A 74 -1.25 9.16 7.72
C LYS A 74 -0.91 7.97 6.83
N PRO A 75 -0.01 7.05 7.24
CA PRO A 75 0.24 5.81 6.52
C PRO A 75 -0.84 4.76 6.82
N LEU A 76 -1.29 4.06 5.77
CA LEU A 76 -2.06 2.83 5.88
C LEU A 76 -1.17 1.64 5.47
N THR A 77 -1.13 0.60 6.28
CA THR A 77 -0.56 -0.69 5.88
C THR A 77 -1.69 -1.61 5.46
N LEU A 78 -1.79 -1.85 4.14
CA LEU A 78 -2.83 -2.69 3.56
C LEU A 78 -2.35 -4.14 3.49
N VAL A 79 -3.04 -5.03 4.16
CA VAL A 79 -2.80 -6.47 4.08
C VAL A 79 -3.68 -7.09 3.00
N GLY A 80 -3.07 -7.88 2.12
CA GLY A 80 -3.74 -8.58 1.03
C GLY A 80 -4.38 -9.90 1.48
N GLY A 81 -5.26 -9.88 2.51
CA GLY A 81 -5.91 -11.08 3.00
C GLY A 81 -6.84 -11.74 1.98
N ALA A 82 -7.55 -10.95 1.16
CA ALA A 82 -8.37 -11.48 0.07
C ALA A 82 -7.51 -12.09 -1.05
N THR A 83 -6.47 -11.37 -1.47
CA THR A 83 -5.57 -11.83 -2.56
C THR A 83 -4.78 -13.08 -2.17
N ALA A 84 -4.41 -13.20 -0.89
CA ALA A 84 -3.74 -14.38 -0.37
C ALA A 84 -4.63 -15.64 -0.42
N ARG A 85 -5.96 -15.49 -0.27
CA ARG A 85 -6.93 -16.58 -0.39
C ARG A 85 -7.16 -17.03 -1.83
N ILE A 86 -6.89 -16.18 -2.80
CA ILE A 86 -7.01 -16.49 -4.23
C ILE A 86 -5.76 -17.20 -4.75
N GLY A 87 -4.61 -17.04 -4.07
CA GLY A 87 -3.36 -17.62 -4.49
C GLY A 87 -2.70 -16.89 -5.65
N ASP A 88 -2.79 -15.56 -5.67
CA ASP A 88 -2.19 -14.71 -6.70
C ASP A 88 -0.71 -15.06 -6.95
N PRO A 89 -0.32 -15.45 -8.18
CA PRO A 89 1.05 -15.84 -8.49
C PRO A 89 2.06 -14.70 -8.43
N SER A 90 1.62 -13.43 -8.45
CA SER A 90 2.49 -12.22 -8.39
C SER A 90 3.70 -12.30 -9.34
N GLY A 91 3.44 -12.62 -10.62
CA GLY A 91 4.48 -12.71 -11.66
C GLY A 91 5.34 -13.98 -11.64
N LYS A 92 4.99 -14.99 -10.85
CA LYS A 92 5.61 -16.33 -10.91
C LYS A 92 4.75 -17.30 -11.72
N ASP A 93 5.38 -18.22 -12.43
CA ASP A 93 4.69 -19.21 -13.29
C ASP A 93 3.87 -20.26 -12.51
N LYS A 94 3.99 -20.30 -11.20
CA LYS A 94 3.29 -21.27 -10.34
C LYS A 94 2.34 -20.54 -9.40
N LEU A 95 1.13 -21.06 -9.29
CA LEU A 95 0.17 -20.66 -8.25
C LEU A 95 0.84 -20.79 -6.87
N ARG A 96 0.61 -19.80 -6.01
CA ARG A 96 1.01 -19.90 -4.61
C ARG A 96 0.15 -20.95 -3.91
N PRO A 97 0.70 -21.75 -2.98
CA PRO A 97 -0.10 -22.65 -2.18
C PRO A 97 -1.14 -21.85 -1.38
N PHE A 98 -2.36 -22.36 -1.33
CA PHE A 98 -3.40 -21.78 -0.49
C PHE A 98 -2.97 -21.90 0.98
N LEU A 99 -3.03 -20.77 1.68
CA LEU A 99 -2.80 -20.74 3.12
C LEU A 99 -4.12 -21.01 3.84
N ASP A 100 -4.07 -21.83 4.90
CA ASP A 100 -5.20 -21.97 5.79
C ASP A 100 -5.42 -20.71 6.64
N GLU A 101 -6.61 -20.59 7.23
CA GLU A 101 -7.01 -19.39 7.99
C GLU A 101 -6.12 -19.17 9.22
N GLU A 102 -5.61 -20.22 9.86
CA GLU A 102 -4.74 -20.12 11.03
C GLU A 102 -3.36 -19.56 10.64
N THR A 103 -2.77 -20.11 9.59
CA THR A 103 -1.50 -19.62 9.04
C THR A 103 -1.63 -18.17 8.58
N LEU A 104 -2.74 -17.82 7.92
CA LEU A 104 -2.99 -16.48 7.46
C LEU A 104 -3.09 -15.49 8.63
N ALA A 105 -3.86 -15.83 9.66
CA ALA A 105 -3.97 -14.99 10.87
C ALA A 105 -2.63 -14.83 11.58
N HIS A 106 -1.83 -15.89 11.67
CA HIS A 106 -0.47 -15.85 12.21
C HIS A 106 0.42 -14.89 11.42
N ASN A 107 0.43 -14.99 10.10
CA ASN A 107 1.22 -14.14 9.23
C ASN A 107 0.81 -12.66 9.35
N VAL A 108 -0.49 -12.38 9.37
CA VAL A 108 -1.01 -11.00 9.57
C VAL A 108 -0.54 -10.40 10.89
N ALA A 109 -0.58 -11.18 11.97
CA ALA A 109 -0.09 -10.74 13.27
C ALA A 109 1.43 -10.47 13.26
N GLY A 110 2.20 -11.31 12.57
CA GLY A 110 3.64 -11.14 12.36
C GLY A 110 3.99 -9.89 11.56
N LEU A 111 3.25 -9.61 10.48
CA LEU A 111 3.39 -8.39 9.70
C LEU A 111 3.10 -7.15 10.54
N LYS A 112 2.03 -7.15 11.34
CA LYS A 112 1.70 -6.05 12.24
C LYS A 112 2.83 -5.75 13.22
N LYS A 113 3.41 -6.79 13.82
CA LYS A 113 4.58 -6.67 14.70
C LYS A 113 5.78 -6.07 13.98
N SER A 114 5.99 -6.46 12.72
CA SER A 114 7.09 -5.95 11.90
C SER A 114 6.88 -4.47 11.53
N PHE A 115 5.68 -4.08 11.08
CA PHE A 115 5.34 -2.68 10.78
C PHE A 115 5.47 -1.77 12.00
N SER A 116 5.09 -2.24 13.18
CA SER A 116 5.13 -1.47 14.42
C SER A 116 6.54 -1.08 14.86
N LYS A 117 7.58 -1.69 14.30
CA LYS A 117 8.97 -1.28 14.52
C LYS A 117 9.35 0.01 13.78
N PHE A 118 8.62 0.34 12.71
CA PHE A 118 8.92 1.46 11.83
C PHE A 118 7.87 2.57 11.91
N LEU A 119 6.60 2.21 12.06
CA LEU A 119 5.46 3.11 12.07
C LEU A 119 4.84 3.18 13.47
N LYS A 120 4.41 4.37 13.85
CA LYS A 120 3.63 4.56 15.06
C LYS A 120 2.15 4.30 14.74
N PHE A 121 1.60 3.25 15.32
CA PHE A 121 0.18 2.92 15.26
C PHE A 121 -0.58 3.54 16.42
N GLY A 122 -1.83 3.93 16.20
CA GLY A 122 -2.68 4.54 17.22
C GLY A 122 -3.94 5.18 16.64
N THR A 123 -4.53 6.10 17.41
CA THR A 123 -5.77 6.81 17.07
C THR A 123 -5.56 8.28 16.68
N GLY A 124 -4.32 8.76 16.70
CA GLY A 124 -3.98 10.12 16.30
C GLY A 124 -4.14 10.33 14.79
N ALA A 125 -4.28 11.58 14.38
CA ALA A 125 -4.53 11.96 12.99
C ALA A 125 -3.46 11.44 12.01
N THR A 126 -2.21 11.31 12.45
CA THR A 126 -1.06 10.82 11.67
C THR A 126 -0.60 9.42 12.07
N ASP A 127 -1.28 8.81 13.04
CA ASP A 127 -0.93 7.45 13.45
C ASP A 127 -1.29 6.47 12.32
N ALA A 128 -0.41 5.49 12.12
CA ALA A 128 -0.61 4.46 11.13
C ALA A 128 -1.80 3.56 11.48
N GLU A 129 -2.45 3.05 10.45
CA GLU A 129 -3.54 2.09 10.57
C GLU A 129 -3.23 0.87 9.70
N MET A 130 -3.58 -0.33 10.18
CA MET A 130 -3.52 -1.54 9.40
C MET A 130 -4.92 -1.96 9.00
N VAL A 131 -5.12 -2.14 7.69
CA VAL A 131 -6.38 -2.57 7.08
C VAL A 131 -6.15 -3.86 6.30
N ASP A 132 -7.16 -4.72 6.27
CA ASP A 132 -7.15 -5.96 5.50
C ASP A 132 -8.21 -5.87 4.39
N ASN A 133 -7.82 -6.11 3.14
CA ASN A 133 -8.76 -6.06 2.04
C ASN A 133 -9.83 -7.18 2.13
N TRP A 134 -9.58 -8.23 2.90
CA TRP A 134 -10.58 -9.25 3.20
C TRP A 134 -11.83 -8.67 3.87
N ASP A 135 -11.69 -7.64 4.70
CA ASP A 135 -12.80 -7.04 5.43
C ASP A 135 -13.91 -6.50 4.54
N TRP A 136 -13.57 -6.01 3.35
CA TRP A 136 -14.57 -5.53 2.39
C TRP A 136 -14.82 -6.47 1.21
N PHE A 137 -13.90 -7.41 0.90
CA PHE A 137 -14.12 -8.35 -0.19
C PHE A 137 -14.98 -9.56 0.20
N LYS A 138 -14.92 -10.01 1.46
CA LYS A 138 -15.61 -11.22 1.93
C LYS A 138 -17.13 -11.21 1.71
N ASP A 139 -17.74 -10.03 1.73
CA ASP A 139 -19.20 -9.86 1.63
C ASP A 139 -19.65 -9.45 0.21
N ILE A 140 -18.73 -9.32 -0.75
CA ILE A 140 -19.06 -8.92 -2.12
C ILE A 140 -19.56 -10.14 -2.90
N ASN A 141 -20.81 -10.06 -3.38
CA ASN A 141 -21.36 -11.07 -4.28
C ASN A 141 -20.69 -11.00 -5.65
N TYR A 142 -20.26 -12.13 -6.18
CA TYR A 142 -19.53 -12.22 -7.45
C TYR A 142 -20.29 -11.61 -8.64
N LEU A 143 -21.58 -11.91 -8.80
CA LEU A 143 -22.39 -11.37 -9.90
C LEU A 143 -22.61 -9.87 -9.78
N SER A 144 -22.80 -9.36 -8.56
CA SER A 144 -22.89 -7.94 -8.28
C SER A 144 -21.59 -7.24 -8.61
N PHE A 145 -20.46 -7.81 -8.22
CA PHE A 145 -19.12 -7.29 -8.55
C PHE A 145 -18.90 -7.20 -10.07
N LEU A 146 -19.22 -8.26 -10.81
CA LEU A 146 -19.09 -8.27 -12.27
C LEU A 146 -19.99 -7.21 -12.93
N ARG A 147 -21.20 -7.04 -12.43
CA ARG A 147 -22.13 -6.04 -12.95
C ARG A 147 -21.68 -4.61 -12.63
N ASP A 148 -21.31 -4.35 -11.39
CA ASP A 148 -21.13 -2.98 -10.88
C ASP A 148 -19.71 -2.46 -11.13
N ILE A 149 -18.72 -3.34 -11.16
CA ILE A 149 -17.29 -3.01 -11.35
C ILE A 149 -16.76 -3.53 -12.68
N GLY A 150 -17.08 -4.77 -13.05
CA GLY A 150 -16.56 -5.43 -14.25
C GLY A 150 -16.86 -4.69 -15.54
N THR A 151 -17.96 -3.94 -15.61
CA THR A 151 -18.33 -3.12 -16.76
C THR A 151 -17.35 -1.98 -17.07
N TYR A 152 -16.57 -1.52 -16.08
CA TYR A 152 -15.57 -0.46 -16.25
C TYR A 152 -14.22 -0.98 -16.73
N TYR A 153 -14.01 -2.30 -16.71
CA TYR A 153 -12.74 -2.94 -17.05
C TYR A 153 -12.89 -3.94 -18.18
N THR A 154 -12.43 -3.57 -19.37
CA THR A 154 -12.32 -4.53 -20.46
C THR A 154 -11.06 -5.37 -20.33
N VAL A 155 -11.08 -6.60 -20.87
CA VAL A 155 -9.90 -7.48 -20.90
C VAL A 155 -8.71 -6.78 -21.56
N ASN A 156 -8.93 -6.04 -22.64
CA ASN A 156 -7.89 -5.30 -23.33
C ASN A 156 -7.25 -4.22 -22.45
N ARG A 157 -8.05 -3.50 -21.66
CA ARG A 157 -7.54 -2.49 -20.73
C ARG A 157 -6.70 -3.12 -19.63
N MET A 158 -7.16 -4.22 -19.04
CA MET A 158 -6.40 -4.96 -18.02
C MET A 158 -5.06 -5.50 -18.55
N LEU A 159 -5.03 -5.99 -19.80
CA LEU A 159 -3.80 -6.47 -20.45
C LEU A 159 -2.83 -5.32 -20.77
N THR A 160 -3.34 -4.12 -21.04
CA THR A 160 -2.51 -2.92 -21.28
C THR A 160 -1.84 -2.44 -20.01
N ASP A 161 -2.58 -2.38 -18.89
CA ASP A 161 -2.04 -1.98 -17.59
C ASP A 161 -0.93 -2.91 -17.09
N ARG A 162 -1.01 -4.20 -17.42
CA ARG A 162 0.04 -5.18 -17.07
C ARG A 162 1.39 -4.89 -17.75
N LYS A 163 1.41 -4.18 -18.86
CA LYS A 163 2.63 -3.77 -19.56
C LYS A 163 3.30 -2.54 -18.95
N SER A 164 2.60 -1.78 -18.13
CA SER A 164 3.14 -0.57 -17.47
C SER A 164 3.78 -0.83 -16.10
N VAL A 165 3.84 -2.09 -15.66
CA VAL A 165 4.38 -2.52 -14.35
C VAL A 165 5.72 -3.27 -14.51
N VAL A 166 6.35 -3.21 -15.67
CA VAL A 166 7.68 -3.81 -15.93
C VAL A 166 8.71 -2.71 -16.11
#